data_23957850b5c0597f7bc8cf7b17ed4be4
#
_entry.id   23957850b5c0597f7bc8cf7b17ed4be4
#
_cell.length_a   1.000
_cell.length_b   1.000
_cell.length_c   1.000
_cell.angle_alpha   90.00
_cell.angle_beta   90.00
_cell.angle_gamma   90.00
#
_symmetry.space_group_name_H-M   'P 1'
#
loop_
_entity.id
_entity.type
_entity.pdbx_description
1 polymer ?
#
loop_
_entity_poly.entity_id
_entity_poly.type
_entity_poly.pdbx_seq_one_letter_code
_entity_poly.pdbx_strand_id
1 'polypeptide(L)'
;MSQEFDTTLKKLFEQFAPDWFGWLAPTLGLPAGTAVMSVDAHLPALRLEADKVFKLLAPGDGLVHIEPQANWDGTLPRRLHKYSSLLDERDEGPVYSVALLLRRDANARSITGRYQRAYPSGRVYDTFGYWVVRAWELSADDILEGGIGTLPLALLADDAEPRLGEVVDQVGERLAVAGADDITRRLVLTSGFLLSGLRYDEETIHHAFARAHGMKDSTTYQAILREGRQEGRQEGVVATRQEALLDILRDRFGAVPEAVEARVLATTDAAALKAAIPAALHVASPDDLTL
;
A
#
# COMPACT_ATOMS: atom_id res chain seq x y z
N MET A 1 4.88 -1.65 -6.51
CA MET A 1 3.62 -2.15 -5.92
C MET A 1 2.64 -2.22 -7.08
N SER A 2 1.84 -3.25 -7.20
CA SER A 2 0.77 -3.15 -8.18
C SER A 2 -0.16 -2.01 -7.73
N GLN A 3 -0.62 -1.23 -8.66
CA GLN A 3 -1.49 -0.07 -8.45
C GLN A 3 -2.78 -0.44 -7.68
N GLU A 4 -3.17 -1.73 -7.72
CA GLU A 4 -4.33 -2.32 -7.03
C GLU A 4 -4.20 -2.32 -5.52
N PHE A 5 -3.07 -2.82 -4.99
CA PHE A 5 -2.86 -2.84 -3.55
C PHE A 5 -2.89 -1.43 -2.98
N ASP A 6 -2.24 -0.49 -3.69
CA ASP A 6 -2.22 0.91 -3.31
C ASP A 6 -3.62 1.50 -3.32
N THR A 7 -4.37 1.33 -4.41
CA THR A 7 -5.75 1.82 -4.53
C THR A 7 -6.66 1.19 -3.47
N THR A 8 -6.52 -0.11 -3.23
CA THR A 8 -7.34 -0.84 -2.26
C THR A 8 -7.06 -0.39 -0.84
N LEU A 9 -5.78 -0.27 -0.46
CA LEU A 9 -5.40 0.23 0.86
C LEU A 9 -5.81 1.69 1.06
N LYS A 10 -5.68 2.55 0.05
CA LYS A 10 -6.16 3.93 0.11
C LYS A 10 -7.67 4.00 0.39
N LYS A 11 -8.47 3.17 -0.28
CA LYS A 11 -9.92 3.06 0.00
C LYS A 11 -10.20 2.60 1.43
N LEU A 12 -9.46 1.59 1.93
CA LEU A 12 -9.60 1.13 3.32
C LEU A 12 -9.24 2.24 4.32
N PHE A 13 -8.14 2.95 4.10
CA PHE A 13 -7.74 4.07 4.94
C PHE A 13 -8.80 5.18 4.96
N GLU A 14 -9.41 5.49 3.79
CA GLU A 14 -10.42 6.54 3.69
C GLU A 14 -11.72 6.16 4.40
N GLN A 15 -12.20 4.95 4.14
CA GLN A 15 -13.49 4.51 4.67
C GLN A 15 -13.43 4.17 6.16
N PHE A 16 -12.29 3.67 6.65
CA PHE A 16 -12.14 3.16 8.01
C PHE A 16 -11.03 3.88 8.80
N ALA A 17 -10.84 5.16 8.56
CA ALA A 17 -9.82 5.94 9.25
C ALA A 17 -9.84 5.78 10.80
N PRO A 18 -11.00 5.78 11.50
CA PRO A 18 -11.04 5.55 12.94
C PRO A 18 -10.48 4.19 13.36
N ASP A 19 -10.74 3.12 12.59
CA ASP A 19 -10.26 1.76 12.90
C ASP A 19 -8.75 1.66 12.79
N TRP A 20 -8.21 2.16 11.68
CA TRP A 20 -6.76 2.24 11.45
C TRP A 20 -6.07 3.04 12.53
N PHE A 21 -6.72 4.11 12.96
CA PHE A 21 -6.16 4.98 13.98
C PHE A 21 -6.24 4.38 15.38
N GLY A 22 -7.35 3.73 15.72
CA GLY A 22 -7.49 2.98 16.98
C GLY A 22 -6.41 1.91 17.11
N TRP A 23 -6.06 1.26 16.01
CA TRP A 23 -5.00 0.25 15.96
C TRP A 23 -3.58 0.86 16.06
N LEU A 24 -3.32 1.97 15.37
CA LEU A 24 -2.00 2.62 15.35
C LEU A 24 -1.71 3.48 16.59
N ALA A 25 -2.72 4.08 17.20
CA ALA A 25 -2.56 5.06 18.27
C ALA A 25 -1.69 4.56 19.45
N PRO A 26 -1.84 3.31 19.94
CA PRO A 26 -0.95 2.79 20.99
C PRO A 26 0.52 2.73 20.55
N THR A 27 0.79 2.30 19.33
CA THR A 27 2.13 2.24 18.73
C THR A 27 2.77 3.62 18.64
N LEU A 28 1.96 4.64 18.33
CA LEU A 28 2.40 6.03 18.17
C LEU A 28 2.47 6.80 19.52
N GLY A 29 2.06 6.18 20.62
CA GLY A 29 2.01 6.82 21.93
C GLY A 29 0.96 7.92 22.04
N LEU A 30 -0.15 7.81 21.28
CA LEU A 30 -1.20 8.82 21.25
C LEU A 30 -2.27 8.58 22.33
N PRO A 31 -2.93 9.65 22.82
CA PRO A 31 -3.99 9.51 23.79
C PRO A 31 -5.16 8.65 23.29
N ALA A 32 -5.75 7.87 24.18
CA ALA A 32 -6.96 7.12 23.87
C ALA A 32 -8.10 8.08 23.42
N GLY A 33 -8.85 7.68 22.42
CA GLY A 33 -9.95 8.47 21.88
C GLY A 33 -9.52 9.63 20.95
N THR A 34 -8.24 9.70 20.56
CA THR A 34 -7.77 10.63 19.52
C THR A 34 -8.55 10.35 18.22
N ALA A 35 -9.29 11.34 17.76
CA ALA A 35 -9.98 11.29 16.47
C ALA A 35 -9.07 11.76 15.34
N VAL A 36 -9.38 11.35 14.12
CA VAL A 36 -8.62 11.70 12.91
C VAL A 36 -9.53 12.18 11.81
N MET A 37 -8.94 12.97 10.92
CA MET A 37 -9.54 13.41 9.68
C MET A 37 -8.56 13.19 8.53
N SER A 38 -9.03 12.62 7.43
CA SER A 38 -8.22 12.53 6.20
C SER A 38 -7.95 13.93 5.67
N VAL A 39 -6.71 14.20 5.30
CA VAL A 39 -6.30 15.47 4.68
C VAL A 39 -5.72 15.24 3.30
N ASP A 40 -5.67 16.28 2.49
CA ASP A 40 -5.06 16.21 1.18
C ASP A 40 -3.58 15.83 1.29
N ALA A 41 -3.22 14.74 0.62
CA ALA A 41 -1.87 14.21 0.59
C ALA A 41 -1.01 14.82 -0.55
N HIS A 42 -1.62 15.66 -1.40
CA HIS A 42 -0.92 16.30 -2.51
C HIS A 42 0.07 17.37 -2.03
N LEU A 43 1.29 17.31 -2.55
CA LEU A 43 2.38 18.27 -2.26
C LEU A 43 2.76 19.03 -3.53
N PRO A 44 2.04 20.13 -3.86
CA PRO A 44 2.07 20.76 -5.19
C PRO A 44 3.45 21.26 -5.62
N ALA A 45 4.26 21.74 -4.67
CA ALA A 45 5.57 22.33 -4.95
C ALA A 45 6.57 21.38 -5.60
N LEU A 46 6.37 20.06 -5.47
CA LEU A 46 7.29 19.03 -5.95
C LEU A 46 6.59 17.95 -6.81
N ARG A 47 5.30 18.09 -7.11
CA ARG A 47 4.49 17.05 -7.77
C ARG A 47 4.61 15.68 -7.05
N LEU A 48 4.69 15.71 -5.74
CA LEU A 48 4.78 14.53 -4.88
C LEU A 48 3.43 14.30 -4.20
N GLU A 49 3.09 13.06 -4.04
CA GLU A 49 1.91 12.63 -3.30
C GLU A 49 2.36 11.62 -2.25
N ALA A 50 2.04 11.88 -0.98
CA ALA A 50 2.19 10.91 0.09
C ALA A 50 1.04 9.91 0.02
N ASP A 51 1.27 8.64 0.38
CA ASP A 51 0.24 7.61 0.18
C ASP A 51 -1.02 7.90 0.99
N LYS A 52 -0.89 8.17 2.29
CA LYS A 52 -2.03 8.61 3.10
C LYS A 52 -1.61 9.47 4.28
N VAL A 53 -2.32 10.58 4.47
CA VAL A 53 -2.10 11.51 5.57
C VAL A 53 -3.40 11.75 6.32
N PHE A 54 -3.33 11.70 7.64
CA PHE A 54 -4.43 12.00 8.56
C PHE A 54 -4.03 13.12 9.48
N LYS A 55 -4.96 14.05 9.74
CA LYS A 55 -4.80 15.06 10.77
C LYS A 55 -5.34 14.54 12.10
N LEU A 56 -4.54 14.66 13.14
CA LEU A 56 -4.97 14.37 14.50
C LEU A 56 -5.92 15.46 14.98
N LEU A 57 -7.02 15.04 15.61
CA LEU A 57 -7.96 15.94 16.26
C LEU A 57 -7.79 15.83 17.77
N ALA A 58 -8.15 16.89 18.52
CA ALA A 58 -8.02 16.91 19.97
C ALA A 58 -8.53 15.60 20.62
N PRO A 59 -7.82 15.04 21.63
CA PRO A 59 -6.65 15.59 22.34
C PRO A 59 -5.30 15.38 21.64
N GLY A 60 -5.25 14.84 20.42
CA GLY A 60 -4.04 14.70 19.63
C GLY A 60 -3.66 15.99 18.91
N ASP A 61 -2.44 16.04 18.38
CA ASP A 61 -1.94 17.12 17.54
C ASP A 61 -0.98 16.60 16.48
N GLY A 62 -0.96 17.26 15.30
CA GLY A 62 -0.09 16.92 14.17
C GLY A 62 -0.72 16.04 13.11
N LEU A 63 0.14 15.41 12.33
CA LEU A 63 -0.23 14.55 11.20
C LEU A 63 0.28 13.13 11.40
N VAL A 64 -0.47 12.15 10.88
CA VAL A 64 0.03 10.77 10.70
C VAL A 64 0.13 10.49 9.22
N HIS A 65 1.34 10.16 8.77
CA HIS A 65 1.65 9.75 7.42
C HIS A 65 1.92 8.25 7.40
N ILE A 66 1.13 7.49 6.64
CA ILE A 66 1.26 6.04 6.49
C ILE A 66 1.73 5.75 5.07
N GLU A 67 2.83 5.00 4.97
CA GLU A 67 3.43 4.58 3.70
C GLU A 67 3.43 3.04 3.64
N PRO A 68 2.46 2.41 2.97
CA PRO A 68 2.43 0.97 2.76
C PRO A 68 3.52 0.53 1.78
N GLN A 69 4.19 -0.59 2.07
CA GLN A 69 5.26 -1.10 1.24
C GLN A 69 5.16 -2.62 1.08
N ALA A 70 5.01 -3.10 -0.15
CA ALA A 70 4.96 -4.53 -0.46
C ALA A 70 6.27 -5.05 -1.05
N ASN A 71 7.04 -4.22 -1.74
CA ASN A 71 8.29 -4.62 -2.40
C ASN A 71 9.50 -3.98 -1.73
N TRP A 72 10.69 -4.51 -2.04
CA TRP A 72 11.94 -3.92 -1.59
C TRP A 72 12.10 -2.48 -2.11
N ASP A 73 12.37 -1.56 -1.20
CA ASP A 73 12.70 -0.17 -1.52
C ASP A 73 13.72 0.36 -0.49
N GLY A 74 14.98 0.37 -0.87
CA GLY A 74 16.06 0.91 -0.04
C GLY A 74 15.98 2.43 0.15
N THR A 75 15.15 3.14 -0.62
CA THR A 75 15.00 4.60 -0.56
C THR A 75 13.85 5.04 0.36
N LEU A 76 13.01 4.12 0.82
CA LEU A 76 11.85 4.40 1.66
C LEU A 76 12.15 5.30 2.87
N PRO A 77 13.24 5.10 3.66
CA PRO A 77 13.53 5.99 4.79
C PRO A 77 13.78 7.45 4.38
N ARG A 78 14.46 7.64 3.23
CA ARG A 78 14.72 8.98 2.66
C ARG A 78 13.43 9.61 2.15
N ARG A 79 12.53 8.82 1.57
CA ARG A 79 11.23 9.29 1.07
C ARG A 79 10.32 9.70 2.21
N LEU A 80 10.21 8.89 3.27
CA LEU A 80 9.50 9.24 4.49
C LEU A 80 10.00 10.53 5.13
N HIS A 81 11.33 10.71 5.24
CA HIS A 81 11.93 11.93 5.75
C HIS A 81 11.55 13.16 4.91
N LYS A 82 11.60 13.04 3.59
CA LYS A 82 11.22 14.11 2.67
C LYS A 82 9.75 14.49 2.84
N TYR A 83 8.85 13.51 2.87
CA TYR A 83 7.42 13.75 3.06
C TYR A 83 7.14 14.38 4.42
N SER A 84 7.75 13.86 5.49
CA SER A 84 7.61 14.41 6.83
C SER A 84 8.00 15.88 6.89
N SER A 85 9.14 16.26 6.29
CA SER A 85 9.60 17.66 6.28
C SER A 85 8.64 18.60 5.51
N LEU A 86 8.09 18.12 4.40
CA LEU A 86 7.14 18.90 3.61
C LEU A 86 5.77 19.03 4.26
N LEU A 87 5.33 17.99 4.96
CA LEU A 87 4.08 17.99 5.72
C LEU A 87 4.19 18.90 6.94
N ASP A 88 5.32 18.85 7.66
CA ASP A 88 5.61 19.75 8.78
C ASP A 88 5.64 21.21 8.34
N GLU A 89 6.30 21.53 7.22
CA GLU A 89 6.32 22.88 6.65
C GLU A 89 4.91 23.38 6.27
N ARG A 90 4.05 22.48 5.77
CA ARG A 90 2.69 22.84 5.33
C ARG A 90 1.73 23.07 6.50
N ASP A 91 1.77 22.18 7.51
CA ASP A 91 0.77 22.13 8.57
C ASP A 91 1.31 22.61 9.93
N GLU A 92 2.59 22.99 10.01
CA GLU A 92 3.27 23.54 11.20
C GLU A 92 3.08 22.68 12.47
N GLY A 93 3.28 21.36 12.35
CA GLY A 93 3.07 20.43 13.47
C GLY A 93 3.79 19.09 13.32
N PRO A 94 3.84 18.28 14.41
CA PRO A 94 4.54 17.01 14.39
C PRO A 94 3.96 16.03 13.38
N VAL A 95 4.84 15.33 12.65
CA VAL A 95 4.47 14.31 11.66
C VAL A 95 4.91 12.93 12.13
N TYR A 96 3.96 12.08 12.45
CA TYR A 96 4.15 10.68 12.80
C TYR A 96 4.23 9.84 11.51
N SER A 97 5.44 9.54 11.05
CA SER A 97 5.64 8.77 9.83
C SER A 97 5.71 7.28 10.10
N VAL A 98 4.91 6.48 9.41
CA VAL A 98 4.78 5.04 9.58
C VAL A 98 5.10 4.33 8.27
N ALA A 99 6.11 3.45 8.29
CA ALA A 99 6.36 2.46 7.25
C ALA A 99 5.54 1.21 7.57
N LEU A 100 4.50 0.92 6.80
CA LEU A 100 3.69 -0.30 6.93
C LEU A 100 4.18 -1.34 5.92
N LEU A 101 5.00 -2.29 6.37
CA LEU A 101 5.55 -3.36 5.55
C LEU A 101 4.55 -4.52 5.46
N LEU A 102 4.07 -4.81 4.26
CA LEU A 102 3.01 -5.79 4.02
C LEU A 102 3.55 -7.21 3.84
N ARG A 103 4.81 -7.38 3.43
CA ARG A 103 5.48 -8.68 3.29
C ARG A 103 6.98 -8.59 3.56
N ARG A 104 7.62 -9.74 3.79
CA ARG A 104 9.04 -9.83 4.16
C ARG A 104 9.98 -9.23 3.11
N ASP A 105 9.65 -9.33 1.83
CA ASP A 105 10.46 -8.77 0.75
C ASP A 105 10.58 -7.25 0.81
N ALA A 106 9.60 -6.57 1.44
CA ALA A 106 9.66 -5.13 1.68
C ALA A 106 10.67 -4.73 2.77
N ASN A 107 11.15 -5.68 3.59
CA ASN A 107 12.00 -5.40 4.75
C ASN A 107 13.47 -5.17 4.34
N ALA A 108 13.76 -4.05 3.68
CA ALA A 108 15.12 -3.67 3.35
C ALA A 108 15.96 -3.40 4.61
N ARG A 109 17.27 -3.69 4.56
CA ARG A 109 18.19 -3.45 5.70
C ARG A 109 18.26 -1.98 6.14
N SER A 110 17.91 -1.05 5.26
CA SER A 110 17.83 0.38 5.54
C SER A 110 16.61 0.78 6.38
N ILE A 111 15.60 -0.09 6.49
CA ILE A 111 14.34 0.18 7.22
C ILE A 111 14.53 -0.19 8.69
N THR A 112 15.12 0.72 9.45
CA THR A 112 15.49 0.51 10.86
C THR A 112 14.65 1.32 11.85
N GLY A 113 13.68 2.12 11.37
CA GLY A 113 12.99 3.11 12.20
C GLY A 113 13.78 4.43 12.35
N ARG A 114 14.97 4.50 11.74
CA ARG A 114 15.83 5.67 11.81
C ARG A 114 16.53 5.92 10.48
N TYR A 115 16.50 7.17 10.03
CA TYR A 115 17.24 7.64 8.88
C TYR A 115 18.23 8.71 9.30
N GLN A 116 19.50 8.60 8.86
CA GLN A 116 20.55 9.55 9.20
C GLN A 116 21.30 10.00 7.96
N ARG A 117 21.69 11.26 7.97
CA ARG A 117 22.59 11.85 6.98
C ARG A 117 23.87 12.34 7.66
N ALA A 118 25.00 12.03 7.07
CA ALA A 118 26.29 12.39 7.62
C ALA A 118 27.18 13.03 6.56
N TYR A 119 28.07 13.91 6.99
CA TYR A 119 29.16 14.41 6.16
C TYR A 119 30.17 13.29 5.84
N PRO A 120 31.03 13.49 4.84
CA PRO A 120 32.11 12.53 4.56
C PRO A 120 33.04 12.28 5.76
N SER A 121 33.12 13.23 6.70
CA SER A 121 33.84 13.09 7.97
C SER A 121 33.18 12.13 8.99
N GLY A 122 32.00 11.59 8.68
CA GLY A 122 31.21 10.76 9.59
C GLY A 122 30.33 11.54 10.58
N ARG A 123 30.44 12.89 10.64
CA ARG A 123 29.59 13.71 11.51
C ARG A 123 28.14 13.70 11.00
N VAL A 124 27.22 13.20 11.83
CA VAL A 124 25.78 13.25 11.54
C VAL A 124 25.29 14.68 11.63
N TYR A 125 24.56 15.14 10.62
CA TYR A 125 23.96 16.47 10.56
C TYR A 125 22.44 16.47 10.52
N ASP A 126 21.84 15.27 10.27
CA ASP A 126 20.40 15.12 10.20
C ASP A 126 20.01 13.72 10.68
N THR A 127 18.95 13.64 11.49
CA THR A 127 18.41 12.38 12.02
C THR A 127 16.90 12.46 12.02
N PHE A 128 16.26 11.48 11.37
CA PHE A 128 14.83 11.34 11.30
C PHE A 128 14.40 9.99 11.87
N GLY A 129 13.43 10.00 12.80
CA GLY A 129 12.81 8.82 13.37
C GLY A 129 11.46 8.53 12.70
N TYR A 130 11.11 7.26 12.52
CA TYR A 130 9.82 6.83 11.99
C TYR A 130 9.44 5.47 12.56
N TRP A 131 8.16 5.14 12.55
CA TRP A 131 7.68 3.84 13.01
C TRP A 131 7.72 2.82 11.87
N VAL A 132 8.04 1.57 12.22
CA VAL A 132 8.03 0.44 11.29
C VAL A 132 7.05 -0.59 11.82
N VAL A 133 5.99 -0.81 11.06
CA VAL A 133 5.01 -1.86 11.34
C VAL A 133 5.21 -2.97 10.30
N ARG A 134 5.44 -4.18 10.77
CA ARG A 134 5.59 -5.38 9.93
C ARG A 134 4.34 -6.21 10.06
N ALA A 135 3.55 -6.30 9.00
CA ALA A 135 2.26 -7.00 9.03
C ALA A 135 2.37 -8.46 9.47
N TRP A 136 3.46 -9.13 9.12
CA TRP A 136 3.70 -10.52 9.51
C TRP A 136 4.07 -10.73 10.99
N GLU A 137 4.49 -9.68 11.70
CA GLU A 137 4.81 -9.72 13.13
C GLU A 137 3.60 -9.38 14.01
N LEU A 138 2.48 -8.99 13.40
CA LEU A 138 1.24 -8.71 14.11
C LEU A 138 0.56 -10.01 14.56
N SER A 139 -0.27 -9.93 15.59
CA SER A 139 -1.17 -11.00 15.98
C SER A 139 -2.47 -10.92 15.17
N ALA A 140 -2.83 -11.99 14.49
CA ALA A 140 -4.11 -12.07 13.78
C ALA A 140 -5.29 -11.85 14.74
N ASP A 141 -5.24 -12.45 15.93
CA ASP A 141 -6.31 -12.34 16.92
C ASP A 141 -6.47 -10.91 17.43
N ASP A 142 -5.37 -10.19 17.73
CA ASP A 142 -5.44 -8.78 18.14
C ASP A 142 -6.06 -7.90 17.05
N ILE A 143 -5.74 -8.17 15.78
CA ILE A 143 -6.34 -7.44 14.65
C ILE A 143 -7.84 -7.78 14.51
N LEU A 144 -8.21 -9.05 14.68
CA LEU A 144 -9.60 -9.50 14.61
C LEU A 144 -10.46 -8.89 15.73
N GLU A 145 -9.89 -8.57 16.88
CA GLU A 145 -10.59 -7.85 17.96
C GLU A 145 -10.76 -6.36 17.66
N GLY A 146 -9.97 -5.81 16.74
CA GLY A 146 -9.99 -4.41 16.35
C GLY A 146 -11.18 -3.99 15.48
N GLY A 147 -11.04 -2.84 14.83
CA GLY A 147 -12.02 -2.30 13.90
C GLY A 147 -12.06 -3.05 12.57
N ILE A 148 -13.21 -3.00 11.89
CA ILE A 148 -13.41 -3.78 10.64
C ILE A 148 -12.49 -3.33 9.49
N GLY A 149 -12.00 -2.08 9.51
CA GLY A 149 -11.12 -1.54 8.46
C GLY A 149 -9.72 -2.15 8.47
N THR A 150 -9.27 -2.71 9.61
CA THR A 150 -7.94 -3.33 9.75
C THR A 150 -7.97 -4.84 9.55
N LEU A 151 -9.15 -5.48 9.53
CA LEU A 151 -9.29 -6.94 9.40
C LEU A 151 -8.47 -7.58 8.27
N PRO A 152 -8.31 -6.96 7.09
CA PRO A 152 -7.49 -7.53 6.02
C PRO A 152 -6.02 -7.75 6.40
N LEU A 153 -5.47 -6.99 7.36
CA LEU A 153 -4.10 -7.20 7.83
C LEU A 153 -3.91 -8.50 8.61
N ALA A 154 -4.97 -9.03 9.25
CA ALA A 154 -4.90 -10.30 9.98
C ALA A 154 -4.42 -11.45 9.08
N LEU A 155 -4.75 -11.39 7.79
CA LEU A 155 -4.37 -12.40 6.81
C LEU A 155 -2.87 -12.36 6.44
N LEU A 156 -2.15 -11.30 6.81
CA LEU A 156 -0.71 -11.15 6.58
C LEU A 156 0.13 -11.59 7.79
N ALA A 157 -0.49 -11.80 8.95
CA ALA A 157 0.19 -12.21 10.17
C ALA A 157 0.76 -13.63 10.06
N ASP A 158 1.91 -13.88 10.71
CA ASP A 158 2.55 -15.20 10.68
C ASP A 158 1.69 -16.29 11.35
N ASP A 159 0.97 -15.92 12.41
CA ASP A 159 0.09 -16.82 13.15
C ASP A 159 -1.22 -17.15 12.40
N ALA A 160 -1.54 -16.42 11.34
CA ALA A 160 -2.65 -16.73 10.45
C ALA A 160 -2.35 -17.88 9.47
N GLU A 161 -1.07 -18.10 9.10
CA GLU A 161 -0.70 -19.06 8.06
C GLU A 161 -1.22 -20.47 8.31
N PRO A 162 -1.06 -21.09 9.51
CA PRO A 162 -1.53 -22.46 9.75
C PRO A 162 -3.07 -22.56 9.82
N ARG A 163 -3.78 -21.45 9.94
CA ARG A 163 -5.23 -21.37 10.14
C ARG A 163 -5.93 -20.34 9.23
N LEU A 164 -5.38 -20.10 8.04
CA LEU A 164 -5.85 -19.04 7.14
C LEU A 164 -7.36 -19.10 6.90
N GLY A 165 -7.92 -20.28 6.65
CA GLY A 165 -9.36 -20.46 6.48
C GLY A 165 -10.19 -20.04 7.71
N GLU A 166 -9.70 -20.30 8.92
CA GLU A 166 -10.36 -19.88 10.16
C GLU A 166 -10.31 -18.38 10.34
N VAL A 167 -9.16 -17.75 10.02
CA VAL A 167 -9.01 -16.28 10.07
C VAL A 167 -9.96 -15.60 9.07
N VAL A 168 -10.10 -16.15 7.86
CA VAL A 168 -11.06 -15.63 6.87
C VAL A 168 -12.50 -15.80 7.37
N ASP A 169 -12.86 -16.92 8.00
CA ASP A 169 -14.18 -17.14 8.64
C ASP A 169 -14.44 -16.08 9.72
N GLN A 170 -13.46 -15.84 10.60
CA GLN A 170 -13.55 -14.84 11.66
C GLN A 170 -13.70 -13.41 11.11
N VAL A 171 -13.01 -13.06 10.02
CA VAL A 171 -13.23 -11.79 9.32
C VAL A 171 -14.70 -11.66 8.89
N GLY A 172 -15.28 -12.72 8.29
CA GLY A 172 -16.68 -12.76 7.90
C GLY A 172 -17.65 -12.58 9.08
N GLU A 173 -17.38 -13.26 10.21
CA GLU A 173 -18.16 -13.14 11.44
C GLU A 173 -18.06 -11.74 12.05
N ARG A 174 -16.87 -11.14 12.11
CA ARG A 174 -16.67 -9.77 12.59
C ARG A 174 -17.46 -8.76 11.77
N LEU A 175 -17.47 -8.89 10.44
CA LEU A 175 -18.27 -8.06 9.55
C LEU A 175 -19.79 -8.24 9.79
N ALA A 176 -20.23 -9.46 10.06
CA ALA A 176 -21.64 -9.74 10.38
C ALA A 176 -22.04 -9.12 11.73
N VAL A 177 -21.21 -9.31 12.78
CA VAL A 177 -21.44 -8.74 14.12
C VAL A 177 -21.44 -7.22 14.09
N ALA A 178 -20.58 -6.60 13.28
CA ALA A 178 -20.52 -5.14 13.09
C ALA A 178 -21.72 -4.60 12.28
N GLY A 179 -22.58 -5.45 11.73
CA GLY A 179 -23.69 -5.02 10.88
C GLY A 179 -23.23 -4.38 9.57
N ALA A 180 -22.06 -4.78 9.06
CA ALA A 180 -21.51 -4.23 7.83
C ALA A 180 -22.47 -4.44 6.65
N ASP A 181 -22.73 -3.36 5.89
CA ASP A 181 -23.50 -3.45 4.66
C ASP A 181 -22.75 -4.22 3.56
N ASP A 182 -23.43 -4.53 2.47
CA ASP A 182 -22.85 -5.33 1.39
C ASP A 182 -21.66 -4.64 0.71
N ILE A 183 -21.64 -3.31 0.65
CA ILE A 183 -20.54 -2.53 0.05
C ILE A 183 -19.30 -2.63 0.95
N THR A 184 -19.46 -2.38 2.24
CA THR A 184 -18.42 -2.48 3.26
C THR A 184 -17.86 -3.91 3.33
N ARG A 185 -18.75 -4.90 3.38
CA ARG A 185 -18.37 -6.32 3.41
C ARG A 185 -17.56 -6.70 2.18
N ARG A 186 -17.99 -6.27 1.01
CA ARG A 186 -17.28 -6.51 -0.26
C ARG A 186 -15.90 -5.84 -0.24
N LEU A 187 -15.81 -4.58 0.18
CA LEU A 187 -14.53 -3.87 0.23
C LEU A 187 -13.53 -4.59 1.14
N VAL A 188 -13.92 -4.94 2.36
CA VAL A 188 -13.01 -5.59 3.33
C VAL A 188 -12.58 -6.97 2.85
N LEU A 189 -13.52 -7.78 2.33
CA LEU A 189 -13.20 -9.11 1.84
C LEU A 189 -12.36 -9.09 0.56
N THR A 190 -12.63 -8.19 -0.38
CA THR A 190 -11.78 -8.02 -1.58
C THR A 190 -10.38 -7.56 -1.18
N SER A 191 -10.28 -6.63 -0.24
CA SER A 191 -8.99 -6.19 0.29
C SER A 191 -8.22 -7.35 0.95
N GLY A 192 -8.90 -8.16 1.75
CA GLY A 192 -8.31 -9.36 2.35
C GLY A 192 -7.82 -10.36 1.30
N PHE A 193 -8.63 -10.63 0.28
CA PHE A 193 -8.26 -11.51 -0.83
C PHE A 193 -7.01 -11.00 -1.56
N LEU A 194 -6.99 -9.73 -1.94
CA LEU A 194 -5.85 -9.12 -2.63
C LEU A 194 -4.59 -9.12 -1.77
N LEU A 195 -4.69 -8.69 -0.50
CA LEU A 195 -3.56 -8.68 0.41
C LEU A 195 -3.01 -10.10 0.67
N SER A 196 -3.87 -11.11 0.74
CA SER A 196 -3.43 -12.51 0.87
C SER A 196 -2.53 -12.95 -0.29
N GLY A 197 -2.73 -12.39 -1.50
CA GLY A 197 -1.86 -12.61 -2.67
C GLY A 197 -0.43 -12.12 -2.52
N LEU A 198 -0.13 -11.29 -1.50
CA LEU A 198 1.24 -10.91 -1.16
C LEU A 198 2.01 -12.02 -0.43
N ARG A 199 1.29 -13.02 0.11
CA ARG A 199 1.89 -14.04 0.99
C ARG A 199 1.64 -15.46 0.54
N TYR A 200 0.45 -15.76 0.02
CA TYR A 200 0.01 -17.11 -0.30
C TYR A 200 -0.16 -17.29 -1.81
N ASP A 201 -0.08 -18.53 -2.26
CA ASP A 201 -0.42 -18.90 -3.63
C ASP A 201 -1.93 -18.86 -3.89
N GLU A 202 -2.31 -18.79 -5.18
CA GLU A 202 -3.70 -18.67 -5.61
C GLU A 202 -4.57 -19.83 -5.11
N GLU A 203 -4.07 -21.06 -5.09
CA GLU A 203 -4.82 -22.24 -4.67
C GLU A 203 -5.14 -22.17 -3.18
N THR A 204 -4.17 -21.80 -2.33
CA THR A 204 -4.33 -21.60 -0.90
C THR A 204 -5.37 -20.54 -0.59
N ILE A 205 -5.30 -19.39 -1.28
CA ILE A 205 -6.25 -18.29 -1.09
C ILE A 205 -7.65 -18.71 -1.50
N HIS A 206 -7.80 -19.31 -2.67
CA HIS A 206 -9.10 -19.81 -3.13
C HIS A 206 -9.71 -20.81 -2.18
N HIS A 207 -8.91 -21.74 -1.64
CA HIS A 207 -9.38 -22.72 -0.68
C HIS A 207 -9.85 -22.09 0.63
N ALA A 208 -9.07 -21.14 1.17
CA ALA A 208 -9.41 -20.42 2.40
C ALA A 208 -10.73 -19.64 2.25
N PHE A 209 -10.83 -18.84 1.20
CA PHE A 209 -12.00 -17.99 0.97
C PHE A 209 -13.26 -18.79 0.55
N ALA A 210 -13.11 -19.85 -0.24
CA ALA A 210 -14.24 -20.73 -0.60
C ALA A 210 -14.83 -21.43 0.61
N ARG A 211 -14.00 -21.82 1.58
CA ARG A 211 -14.42 -22.52 2.80
C ARG A 211 -15.16 -21.60 3.76
N ALA A 212 -14.61 -20.39 3.95
CA ALA A 212 -15.10 -19.41 4.90
C ALA A 212 -16.54 -18.94 4.64
N HIS A 213 -16.97 -18.91 3.42
CA HIS A 213 -18.22 -18.27 3.06
C HIS A 213 -19.35 -19.24 2.68
N GLY A 214 -19.15 -20.54 2.82
CA GLY A 214 -20.13 -21.53 2.39
C GLY A 214 -20.46 -21.42 0.89
N MET A 215 -19.52 -21.00 0.07
CA MET A 215 -19.69 -20.16 -1.11
C MET A 215 -19.77 -20.87 -2.46
N LYS A 216 -20.21 -22.09 -2.52
CA LYS A 216 -20.54 -22.64 -3.84
C LYS A 216 -21.68 -21.87 -4.54
N ASP A 217 -22.46 -21.10 -3.78
CA ASP A 217 -23.66 -20.38 -4.28
C ASP A 217 -23.65 -18.86 -4.06
N SER A 218 -22.57 -18.25 -3.55
CA SER A 218 -22.52 -16.81 -3.31
C SER A 218 -22.15 -16.04 -4.58
N THR A 219 -23.13 -15.35 -5.16
CA THR A 219 -22.93 -14.40 -6.29
C THR A 219 -21.90 -13.32 -5.97
N THR A 220 -21.77 -12.95 -4.69
CA THR A 220 -20.81 -11.93 -4.21
C THR A 220 -19.37 -12.42 -4.34
N TYR A 221 -19.07 -13.64 -3.94
CA TYR A 221 -17.72 -14.22 -4.09
C TYR A 221 -17.35 -14.41 -5.56
N GLN A 222 -18.25 -14.95 -6.37
CA GLN A 222 -18.02 -15.07 -7.81
C GLN A 222 -17.84 -13.71 -8.50
N ALA A 223 -18.45 -12.64 -7.97
CA ALA A 223 -18.24 -11.28 -8.43
C ALA A 223 -16.86 -10.76 -7.98
N ILE A 224 -16.47 -10.97 -6.72
CA ILE A 224 -15.14 -10.61 -6.17
C ILE A 224 -14.03 -11.31 -6.97
N LEU A 225 -14.17 -12.62 -7.21
CA LEU A 225 -13.19 -13.38 -7.99
C LEU A 225 -13.09 -12.91 -9.45
N ARG A 226 -14.23 -12.56 -10.07
CA ARG A 226 -14.23 -12.04 -11.44
C ARG A 226 -13.63 -10.65 -11.51
N GLU A 227 -13.97 -9.79 -10.56
CA GLU A 227 -13.47 -8.42 -10.48
C GLU A 227 -11.96 -8.41 -10.19
N GLY A 228 -11.50 -9.17 -9.17
CA GLY A 228 -10.07 -9.32 -8.87
C GLY A 228 -9.27 -9.95 -10.01
N ARG A 229 -9.81 -10.99 -10.69
CA ARG A 229 -9.15 -11.58 -11.87
C ARG A 229 -9.12 -10.61 -13.06
N GLN A 230 -10.16 -9.83 -13.26
CA GLN A 230 -10.25 -8.88 -14.38
C GLN A 230 -9.31 -7.69 -14.11
N GLU A 231 -9.31 -7.18 -12.91
CA GLU A 231 -8.42 -6.09 -12.49
C GLU A 231 -6.96 -6.55 -12.50
N GLY A 232 -6.60 -7.67 -11.86
CA GLY A 232 -5.25 -8.23 -11.86
C GLY A 232 -4.74 -8.57 -13.28
N ARG A 233 -5.63 -8.99 -14.17
CA ARG A 233 -5.26 -9.21 -15.57
C ARG A 233 -4.97 -7.91 -16.32
N GLN A 234 -5.74 -6.85 -16.07
CA GLN A 234 -5.53 -5.54 -16.69
C GLN A 234 -4.23 -4.89 -16.23
N GLU A 235 -3.94 -4.96 -14.94
CA GLU A 235 -2.73 -4.37 -14.35
C GLU A 235 -1.48 -5.17 -14.67
N GLY A 236 -1.54 -6.48 -14.64
CA GLY A 236 -0.45 -7.32 -15.12
C GLY A 236 -0.08 -7.01 -16.58
N VAL A 237 -1.08 -6.71 -17.40
CA VAL A 237 -0.86 -6.26 -18.81
C VAL A 237 -0.20 -4.89 -18.86
N VAL A 238 -0.61 -3.94 -17.99
CA VAL A 238 0.00 -2.60 -17.95
C VAL A 238 1.45 -2.69 -17.45
N ALA A 239 1.68 -3.34 -16.32
CA ALA A 239 3.02 -3.50 -15.74
C ALA A 239 4.00 -4.19 -16.69
N THR A 240 3.58 -5.29 -17.31
CA THR A 240 4.41 -6.02 -18.32
C THR A 240 4.76 -5.13 -19.52
N ARG A 241 3.84 -4.27 -19.97
CA ARG A 241 4.10 -3.37 -21.10
C ARG A 241 4.98 -2.20 -20.71
N GLN A 242 4.84 -1.65 -19.50
CA GLN A 242 5.73 -0.63 -18.97
C GLN A 242 7.16 -1.16 -18.86
N GLU A 243 7.34 -2.35 -18.29
CA GLU A 243 8.63 -3.02 -18.18
C GLU A 243 9.26 -3.29 -19.55
N ALA A 244 8.52 -3.93 -20.47
CA ALA A 244 8.99 -4.19 -21.82
C ALA A 244 9.38 -2.91 -22.57
N LEU A 245 8.64 -1.83 -22.40
CA LEU A 245 8.93 -0.54 -23.02
C LEU A 245 10.21 0.07 -22.46
N LEU A 246 10.39 0.03 -21.14
CA LEU A 246 11.60 0.53 -20.48
C LEU A 246 12.81 -0.31 -20.86
N ASP A 247 12.67 -1.62 -20.97
CA ASP A 247 13.77 -2.51 -21.37
C ASP A 247 14.22 -2.23 -22.82
N ILE A 248 13.28 -2.04 -23.74
CA ILE A 248 13.60 -1.65 -25.13
C ILE A 248 14.35 -0.30 -25.16
N LEU A 249 13.90 0.68 -24.38
CA LEU A 249 14.57 1.98 -24.31
C LEU A 249 15.97 1.87 -23.69
N ARG A 250 16.14 1.05 -22.64
CA ARG A 250 17.45 0.78 -22.02
C ARG A 250 18.40 0.06 -22.98
N ASP A 251 17.92 -0.95 -23.68
CA ASP A 251 18.73 -1.70 -24.67
C ASP A 251 19.20 -0.82 -25.82
N ARG A 252 18.37 0.12 -26.26
CA ARG A 252 18.71 0.99 -27.40
C ARG A 252 19.57 2.19 -27.04
N PHE A 253 19.34 2.77 -25.88
CA PHE A 253 19.94 4.07 -25.50
C PHE A 253 20.87 3.99 -24.29
N GLY A 254 20.97 2.82 -23.63
CA GLY A 254 21.81 2.58 -22.46
C GLY A 254 21.18 3.12 -21.17
N ALA A 255 20.78 4.38 -21.15
CA ALA A 255 20.10 5.01 -20.02
C ALA A 255 18.81 5.70 -20.47
N VAL A 256 17.75 5.56 -19.67
CA VAL A 256 16.47 6.24 -19.90
C VAL A 256 16.41 7.46 -19.00
N PRO A 257 16.11 8.67 -19.52
CA PRO A 257 15.93 9.86 -18.70
C PRO A 257 14.81 9.64 -17.66
N GLU A 258 15.02 10.15 -16.44
CA GLU A 258 14.06 9.99 -15.33
C GLU A 258 12.64 10.50 -15.70
N ALA A 259 12.57 11.59 -16.47
CA ALA A 259 11.31 12.14 -16.94
C ALA A 259 10.55 11.20 -17.90
N VAL A 260 11.27 10.43 -18.73
CA VAL A 260 10.68 9.43 -19.64
C VAL A 260 10.23 8.20 -18.86
N GLU A 261 11.08 7.72 -17.94
CA GLU A 261 10.73 6.59 -17.06
C GLU A 261 9.47 6.90 -16.24
N ALA A 262 9.40 8.09 -15.65
CA ALA A 262 8.22 8.54 -14.90
C ALA A 262 6.96 8.60 -15.78
N ARG A 263 7.07 9.06 -17.03
CA ARG A 263 5.94 9.07 -17.98
C ARG A 263 5.45 7.67 -18.31
N VAL A 264 6.37 6.74 -18.59
CA VAL A 264 6.04 5.33 -18.87
C VAL A 264 5.31 4.72 -17.69
N LEU A 265 5.84 4.88 -16.46
CA LEU A 265 5.25 4.33 -15.25
C LEU A 265 3.93 4.97 -14.85
N ALA A 266 3.69 6.24 -15.20
CA ALA A 266 2.42 6.92 -14.98
C ALA A 266 1.33 6.55 -15.99
N THR A 267 1.70 5.92 -17.12
CA THR A 267 0.73 5.56 -18.18
C THR A 267 0.02 4.28 -17.81
N THR A 268 -1.27 4.37 -17.49
CA THR A 268 -2.16 3.23 -17.17
C THR A 268 -2.97 2.71 -18.35
N ASP A 269 -2.95 3.43 -19.47
CA ASP A 269 -3.60 2.97 -20.70
C ASP A 269 -2.78 1.87 -21.38
N ALA A 270 -3.27 0.63 -21.25
CA ALA A 270 -2.66 -0.52 -21.87
C ALA A 270 -2.60 -0.42 -23.42
N ALA A 271 -3.53 0.28 -24.05
CA ALA A 271 -3.52 0.44 -25.51
C ALA A 271 -2.43 1.42 -25.96
N ALA A 272 -2.26 2.55 -25.23
CA ALA A 272 -1.18 3.50 -25.46
C ALA A 272 0.19 2.83 -25.29
N LEU A 273 0.41 2.10 -24.19
CA LEU A 273 1.65 1.35 -23.96
C LEU A 273 1.92 0.32 -25.06
N LYS A 274 0.88 -0.40 -25.53
CA LYS A 274 1.02 -1.36 -26.64
C LYS A 274 1.46 -0.69 -27.93
N ALA A 275 0.92 0.50 -28.22
CA ALA A 275 1.29 1.27 -29.41
C ALA A 275 2.71 1.85 -29.30
N ALA A 276 3.14 2.22 -28.10
CA ALA A 276 4.46 2.78 -27.84
C ALA A 276 5.60 1.74 -27.98
N ILE A 277 5.35 0.46 -27.72
CA ILE A 277 6.38 -0.61 -27.84
C ILE A 277 7.02 -0.65 -29.23
N PRO A 278 6.29 -0.80 -30.34
CA PRO A 278 6.89 -0.76 -31.67
C PRO A 278 7.45 0.63 -32.02
N ALA A 279 6.85 1.72 -31.54
CA ALA A 279 7.36 3.07 -31.75
C ALA A 279 8.74 3.27 -31.09
N ALA A 280 8.96 2.70 -29.90
CA ALA A 280 10.21 2.74 -29.17
C ALA A 280 11.38 2.12 -29.95
N LEU A 281 11.12 1.23 -30.92
CA LEU A 281 12.15 0.67 -31.80
C LEU A 281 12.63 1.65 -32.88
N HIS A 282 11.91 2.73 -33.14
CA HIS A 282 12.15 3.64 -34.27
C HIS A 282 12.44 5.09 -33.87
N VAL A 283 12.11 5.51 -32.64
CA VAL A 283 12.41 6.88 -32.17
C VAL A 283 13.92 7.17 -32.17
N ALA A 284 14.29 8.42 -32.42
CA ALA A 284 15.71 8.84 -32.43
C ALA A 284 16.23 9.09 -31.01
N SER A 285 15.36 9.48 -30.08
CA SER A 285 15.67 9.73 -28.66
C SER A 285 14.54 9.17 -27.77
N PRO A 286 14.82 8.78 -26.52
CA PRO A 286 13.77 8.43 -25.55
C PRO A 286 12.72 9.51 -25.37
N ASP A 287 13.11 10.80 -25.47
CA ASP A 287 12.22 11.96 -25.31
C ASP A 287 11.19 12.08 -26.43
N ASP A 288 11.47 11.52 -27.62
CA ASP A 288 10.57 11.54 -28.79
C ASP A 288 9.42 10.52 -28.66
N LEU A 289 9.46 9.66 -27.61
CA LEU A 289 8.41 8.66 -27.38
C LEU A 289 7.11 9.34 -26.94
N THR A 290 6.03 9.10 -27.66
CA THR A 290 4.67 9.54 -27.31
C THR A 290 3.92 8.43 -26.61
N LEU A 291 3.28 8.74 -25.47
CA LEU A 291 2.49 7.83 -24.62
C LEU A 291 1.07 8.36 -24.48
#